data_77fb52f1ac116e93ba47645ed0c4cef5
#
_entry.id   77fb52f1ac116e93ba47645ed0c4cef5
#
_cell.length_a   1.000
_cell.length_b   1.000
_cell.length_c   1.000
_cell.angle_alpha   90.00
_cell.angle_beta   90.00
_cell.angle_gamma   90.00
#
_symmetry.space_group_name_H-M   'P 1'
#
loop_
_entity.id
_entity.type
_entity.pdbx_description
1 polymer ?
#
loop_
_entity_poly.entity_id
_entity_poly.type
_entity_poly.pdbx_seq_one_letter_code
_entity_poly.pdbx_strand_id
1 'polypeptide(L)'
;MNFHSRILTSAVLAILFTACISGCAIFNPHAGGDMLPLLSQDELIRPYVKLGRIQVTRETYGSDYSLTPDIRAWGVAAVRHEAEKMGADAVMLLEVDGRTTVYGVIPSTEYRATGIAIKFK
;
A
#
# COMPACT_ATOMS: atom_id res chain seq x y z
N MET A 1 27.80 -8.50 57.23
CA MET A 1 27.45 -9.58 56.30
C MET A 1 26.53 -9.15 55.15
N ASN A 2 26.24 -7.88 54.98
CA ASN A 2 25.28 -7.40 53.98
C ASN A 2 25.84 -6.44 52.93
N PHE A 3 27.15 -6.16 52.97
CA PHE A 3 27.74 -5.20 52.04
C PHE A 3 27.97 -5.81 50.65
N HIS A 4 28.46 -7.03 50.57
CA HIS A 4 28.65 -7.74 49.31
C HIS A 4 27.34 -8.09 48.59
N SER A 5 26.28 -8.40 49.33
CA SER A 5 24.95 -8.67 48.77
C SER A 5 24.32 -7.44 48.12
N ARG A 6 24.54 -6.28 48.72
CA ARG A 6 23.99 -5.01 48.17
C ARG A 6 24.73 -4.53 46.92
N ILE A 7 26.03 -4.81 46.84
CA ILE A 7 26.83 -4.48 45.65
C ILE A 7 26.45 -5.40 44.47
N LEU A 8 26.24 -6.70 44.74
CA LEU A 8 25.81 -7.65 43.72
C LEU A 8 24.43 -7.34 43.18
N THR A 9 23.47 -7.01 44.02
CA THR A 9 22.13 -6.64 43.58
C THR A 9 22.11 -5.33 42.78
N SER A 10 22.95 -4.35 43.17
CA SER A 10 23.06 -3.08 42.43
C SER A 10 23.73 -3.27 41.07
N ALA A 11 24.72 -4.14 40.95
CA ALA A 11 25.39 -4.46 39.69
C ALA A 11 24.46 -5.22 38.72
N VAL A 12 23.68 -6.15 39.21
CA VAL A 12 22.71 -6.91 38.41
C VAL A 12 21.59 -5.97 37.88
N LEU A 13 21.13 -5.04 38.74
CA LEU A 13 20.10 -4.06 38.34
C LEU A 13 20.63 -3.10 37.27
N ALA A 14 21.87 -2.66 37.34
CA ALA A 14 22.50 -1.81 36.35
C ALA A 14 22.68 -2.51 35.01
N ILE A 15 23.02 -3.79 34.97
CA ILE A 15 23.17 -4.60 33.76
C ILE A 15 21.81 -4.84 33.11
N LEU A 16 20.74 -5.06 33.88
CA LEU A 16 19.39 -5.20 33.37
C LEU A 16 18.87 -3.88 32.73
N PHE A 17 19.25 -2.75 33.30
CA PHE A 17 18.82 -1.43 32.77
C PHE A 17 19.54 -1.07 31.47
N THR A 18 20.80 -1.46 31.30
CA THR A 18 21.53 -1.24 30.03
C THR A 18 21.06 -2.15 28.90
N ALA A 19 20.52 -3.32 29.19
CA ALA A 19 19.96 -4.22 28.15
C ALA A 19 18.66 -3.70 27.53
N CYS A 20 17.89 -2.84 28.20
CA CYS A 20 16.65 -2.27 27.69
C CYS A 20 16.86 -1.12 26.70
N ILE A 21 18.06 -0.55 26.59
CA ILE A 21 18.33 0.59 25.70
C ILE A 21 18.80 0.10 24.32
N SER A 22 19.10 -1.17 24.17
CA SER A 22 19.47 -1.79 22.87
C SER A 22 18.26 -2.25 22.05
N GLY A 23 17.09 -1.72 22.34
CA GLY A 23 15.96 -1.77 21.43
C GLY A 23 16.32 -0.94 20.19
N CYS A 24 17.11 -1.54 19.29
CA CYS A 24 17.17 -1.08 17.92
C CYS A 24 15.73 -1.14 17.40
N ALA A 25 15.02 -0.02 17.50
CA ALA A 25 13.97 0.25 16.56
C ALA A 25 14.65 0.15 15.19
N ILE A 26 14.50 -1.01 14.57
CA ILE A 26 14.72 -1.12 13.13
C ILE A 26 13.67 -0.20 12.55
N PHE A 27 14.03 1.05 12.44
CA PHE A 27 13.32 2.01 11.62
C PHE A 27 13.49 1.46 10.20
N ASN A 28 12.51 0.67 9.79
CA ASN A 28 12.37 0.29 8.41
C ASN A 28 11.82 1.53 7.70
N PRO A 29 12.64 2.35 7.04
CA PRO A 29 12.17 3.57 6.38
C PRO A 29 11.22 3.27 5.22
N HIS A 30 11.00 1.99 4.92
CA HIS A 30 10.04 1.49 3.93
C HIS A 30 8.72 1.00 4.54
N ALA A 31 8.54 1.09 5.87
CA ALA A 31 7.28 0.68 6.52
C ALA A 31 6.18 1.75 6.46
N GLY A 32 6.52 2.99 6.13
CA GLY A 32 5.59 3.95 5.55
C GLY A 32 5.71 3.77 4.06
N GLY A 33 4.97 2.83 3.47
CA GLY A 33 5.02 2.61 2.04
C GLY A 33 4.77 3.95 1.35
N ASP A 34 5.79 4.51 0.73
CA ASP A 34 5.63 5.54 -0.28
C ASP A 34 4.75 4.93 -1.36
N MET A 35 3.44 5.10 -1.16
CA MET A 35 2.47 4.64 -2.15
C MET A 35 2.82 5.35 -3.45
N LEU A 36 2.99 4.55 -4.51
CA LEU A 36 3.24 5.07 -5.85
C LEU A 36 2.33 6.26 -6.14
N PRO A 37 2.89 7.43 -6.46
CA PRO A 37 2.11 8.61 -6.74
C PRO A 37 1.22 8.39 -7.97
N LEU A 38 0.01 8.94 -7.90
CA LEU A 38 -0.89 9.05 -9.02
C LEU A 38 -0.72 10.46 -9.61
N LEU A 39 -0.21 10.52 -10.82
CA LEU A 39 0.10 11.79 -11.47
C LEU A 39 -0.93 12.10 -12.55
N SER A 40 -1.33 13.35 -12.63
CA SER A 40 -2.01 13.90 -13.81
C SER A 40 -0.99 14.20 -14.91
N GLN A 41 -1.46 14.30 -16.14
CA GLN A 41 -0.57 14.52 -17.28
C GLN A 41 0.19 15.85 -17.18
N ASP A 42 -0.39 16.84 -16.50
CA ASP A 42 0.18 18.17 -16.32
C ASP A 42 1.29 18.24 -15.25
N GLU A 43 1.38 17.21 -14.40
CA GLU A 43 2.39 17.11 -13.33
C GLU A 43 3.69 16.44 -13.81
N LEU A 44 3.73 15.97 -15.05
CA LEU A 44 4.88 15.27 -15.62
C LEU A 44 5.92 16.25 -16.16
N ILE A 45 6.70 16.84 -15.26
CA ILE A 45 7.79 17.76 -15.59
C ILE A 45 9.09 17.00 -15.92
N ARG A 46 9.18 15.72 -15.54
CA ARG A 46 10.40 14.90 -15.70
C ARG A 46 10.26 13.95 -16.88
N PRO A 47 11.37 13.67 -17.60
CA PRO A 47 11.38 12.64 -18.64
C PRO A 47 11.02 11.28 -18.05
N TYR A 48 10.17 10.54 -18.73
CA TYR A 48 9.71 9.22 -18.29
C TYR A 48 9.59 8.24 -19.46
N VAL A 49 9.55 6.95 -19.14
CA VAL A 49 9.20 5.88 -20.05
C VAL A 49 7.90 5.24 -19.60
N LYS A 50 7.02 4.92 -20.51
CA LYS A 50 5.83 4.10 -20.27
C LYS A 50 6.25 2.64 -20.18
N LEU A 51 5.97 1.97 -19.06
CA LEU A 51 6.23 0.55 -18.86
C LEU A 51 5.11 -0.29 -19.46
N GLY A 52 3.86 0.15 -19.28
CA GLY A 52 2.70 -0.54 -19.83
C GLY A 52 1.38 0.00 -19.30
N ARG A 53 0.31 -0.48 -19.90
CA ARG A 53 -1.06 -0.22 -19.44
C ARG A 53 -1.46 -1.30 -18.44
N ILE A 54 -2.05 -0.86 -17.34
CA ILE A 54 -2.60 -1.72 -16.31
C ILE A 54 -4.11 -1.72 -16.44
N GLN A 55 -4.73 -2.88 -16.29
CA GLN A 55 -6.17 -3.04 -16.18
C GLN A 55 -6.48 -4.11 -15.16
N VAL A 56 -7.25 -3.75 -14.15
CA VAL A 56 -7.73 -4.66 -13.11
C VAL A 56 -9.24 -4.62 -13.08
N THR A 57 -9.88 -5.79 -12.98
CA THR A 57 -11.32 -5.92 -12.93
C THR A 57 -11.76 -6.62 -11.65
N ARG A 58 -12.93 -6.23 -11.13
CA ARG A 58 -13.60 -6.87 -10.00
C ARG A 58 -15.08 -6.96 -10.29
N GLU A 59 -15.66 -8.13 -10.09
CA GLU A 59 -17.08 -8.34 -10.22
C GLU A 59 -17.73 -8.46 -8.83
N THR A 60 -18.87 -7.79 -8.64
CA THR A 60 -19.67 -7.85 -7.43
C THR A 60 -21.10 -8.24 -7.78
N TYR A 61 -21.67 -9.13 -6.99
CA TYR A 61 -23.04 -9.62 -7.17
C TYR A 61 -24.00 -8.96 -6.17
N GLY A 62 -25.28 -8.97 -6.45
CA GLY A 62 -26.32 -8.19 -5.78
C GLY A 62 -26.39 -8.26 -4.24
N SER A 63 -25.88 -9.31 -3.61
CA SER A 63 -25.80 -9.40 -2.14
C SER A 63 -24.72 -8.54 -1.51
N ASP A 64 -23.73 -8.09 -2.28
CA ASP A 64 -22.58 -7.33 -1.80
C ASP A 64 -22.84 -5.82 -1.74
N TYR A 65 -24.02 -5.38 -2.18
CA TYR A 65 -24.42 -3.96 -2.12
C TYR A 65 -24.51 -3.39 -0.69
N SER A 66 -24.67 -4.23 0.32
CA SER A 66 -24.69 -3.80 1.72
C SER A 66 -23.30 -3.44 2.26
N LEU A 67 -22.26 -3.88 1.59
CA LEU A 67 -20.87 -3.56 1.86
C LEU A 67 -20.34 -2.74 0.69
N THR A 68 -20.76 -1.48 0.58
CA THR A 68 -20.21 -0.59 -0.44
C THR A 68 -18.72 -0.34 -0.13
N PRO A 69 -17.77 -1.15 -0.63
CA PRO A 69 -16.37 -0.79 -0.56
C PRO A 69 -16.23 0.48 -1.38
N ASP A 70 -15.41 1.39 -0.93
CA ASP A 70 -15.00 2.50 -1.76
C ASP A 70 -14.31 1.95 -3.02
N ILE A 71 -15.07 1.83 -4.09
CA ILE A 71 -14.62 1.25 -5.37
C ILE A 71 -13.46 2.05 -5.94
N ARG A 72 -13.44 3.35 -5.69
CA ARG A 72 -12.31 4.19 -6.10
C ARG A 72 -11.06 3.84 -5.31
N ALA A 73 -11.14 3.68 -3.99
CA ALA A 73 -10.02 3.26 -3.16
C ALA A 73 -9.51 1.88 -3.55
N TRP A 74 -10.42 0.93 -3.84
CA TRP A 74 -10.05 -0.38 -4.37
C TRP A 74 -9.28 -0.24 -5.70
N GLY A 75 -9.83 0.51 -6.65
CA GLY A 75 -9.23 0.68 -7.98
C GLY A 75 -7.82 1.29 -7.92
N VAL A 76 -7.66 2.33 -7.10
CA VAL A 76 -6.36 2.97 -6.83
C VAL A 76 -5.36 1.96 -6.26
N ALA A 77 -5.76 1.22 -5.23
CA ALA A 77 -4.89 0.22 -4.59
C ALA A 77 -4.49 -0.90 -5.56
N ALA A 78 -5.45 -1.41 -6.34
CA ALA A 78 -5.21 -2.47 -7.31
C ALA A 78 -4.25 -2.05 -8.42
N VAL A 79 -4.42 -0.87 -8.99
CA VAL A 79 -3.54 -0.37 -10.06
C VAL A 79 -2.14 -0.08 -9.51
N ARG A 80 -2.03 0.50 -8.32
CA ARG A 80 -0.72 0.70 -7.67
C ARG A 80 0.03 -0.60 -7.46
N HIS A 81 -0.65 -1.61 -6.95
CA HIS A 81 -0.04 -2.92 -6.71
C HIS A 81 0.51 -3.55 -8.00
N GLU A 82 -0.23 -3.47 -9.11
CA GLU A 82 0.26 -3.97 -10.40
C GLU A 82 1.41 -3.11 -10.93
N ALA A 83 1.37 -1.79 -10.75
CA ALA A 83 2.46 -0.91 -11.14
C ALA A 83 3.76 -1.19 -10.37
N GLU A 84 3.67 -1.46 -9.06
CA GLU A 84 4.81 -1.87 -8.23
C GLU A 84 5.47 -3.14 -8.75
N LYS A 85 4.68 -4.15 -9.15
CA LYS A 85 5.20 -5.38 -9.76
C LYS A 85 5.95 -5.12 -11.07
N MET A 86 5.55 -4.09 -11.81
CA MET A 86 6.23 -3.68 -13.05
C MET A 86 7.49 -2.85 -12.79
N GLY A 87 7.79 -2.49 -11.54
CA GLY A 87 8.91 -1.62 -11.18
C GLY A 87 8.69 -0.16 -11.56
N ALA A 88 7.43 0.28 -11.57
CA ALA A 88 7.07 1.66 -11.89
C ALA A 88 7.43 2.62 -10.73
N ASP A 89 7.69 3.87 -11.09
CA ASP A 89 7.90 4.96 -10.12
C ASP A 89 6.60 5.75 -9.87
N ALA A 90 5.65 5.70 -10.82
CA ALA A 90 4.35 6.34 -10.71
C ALA A 90 3.31 5.73 -11.66
N VAL A 91 2.06 6.10 -11.44
CA VAL A 91 0.93 5.77 -12.31
C VAL A 91 0.30 7.06 -12.81
N MET A 92 0.03 7.13 -14.11
CA MET A 92 -0.70 8.23 -14.75
C MET A 92 -2.02 7.75 -15.36
N LEU A 93 -2.95 8.68 -15.58
CA LEU A 93 -4.25 8.43 -16.21
C LEU A 93 -5.05 7.29 -15.55
N LEU A 94 -5.13 7.34 -14.22
CA LEU A 94 -5.92 6.37 -13.47
C LEU A 94 -7.42 6.68 -13.64
N GLU A 95 -8.16 5.69 -14.11
CA GLU A 95 -9.62 5.72 -14.25
C GLU A 95 -10.23 4.51 -13.56
N VAL A 96 -11.35 4.70 -12.90
CA VAL A 96 -12.13 3.63 -12.27
C VAL A 96 -13.56 3.74 -12.76
N ASP A 97 -14.00 2.74 -13.51
CA ASP A 97 -15.33 2.65 -14.09
C ASP A 97 -16.12 1.46 -13.52
N GLY A 98 -17.44 1.57 -13.54
CA GLY A 98 -18.34 0.49 -13.17
C GLY A 98 -19.41 0.27 -14.25
N ARG A 99 -19.63 -1.00 -14.61
CA ARG A 99 -20.71 -1.39 -15.54
C ARG A 99 -21.60 -2.42 -14.86
N THR A 100 -22.89 -2.07 -14.71
CA THR A 100 -23.88 -2.99 -14.17
C THR A 100 -24.60 -3.71 -15.33
N THR A 101 -24.68 -5.02 -15.22
CA THR A 101 -25.41 -5.88 -16.13
C THR A 101 -26.40 -6.73 -15.33
N VAL A 102 -27.59 -6.87 -15.81
CA VAL A 102 -28.63 -7.70 -15.16
C VAL A 102 -28.79 -8.97 -15.97
N TYR A 103 -28.41 -10.10 -15.38
CA TYR A 103 -28.67 -11.43 -15.91
C TYR A 103 -29.82 -12.07 -15.11
N GLY A 104 -31.01 -12.15 -15.73
CA GLY A 104 -32.19 -12.66 -15.05
C GLY A 104 -32.66 -11.71 -13.93
N VAL A 105 -32.59 -12.16 -12.68
CA VAL A 105 -33.08 -11.39 -11.52
C VAL A 105 -31.94 -10.82 -10.67
N ILE A 106 -30.70 -11.23 -10.94
CA ILE A 106 -29.55 -10.85 -10.12
C ILE A 106 -28.71 -9.81 -10.91
N PRO A 107 -28.57 -8.58 -10.40
CA PRO A 107 -27.63 -7.62 -10.97
C PRO A 107 -26.21 -7.99 -10.64
N SER A 108 -25.33 -7.91 -11.62
CA SER A 108 -23.87 -8.00 -11.48
C SER A 108 -23.24 -6.70 -11.89
N THR A 109 -22.31 -6.19 -11.10
CA THR A 109 -21.56 -5.00 -11.43
C THR A 109 -20.08 -5.36 -11.59
N GLU A 110 -19.56 -5.14 -12.79
CA GLU A 110 -18.13 -5.24 -13.08
C GLU A 110 -17.50 -3.85 -12.90
N TYR A 111 -16.53 -3.76 -12.02
CA TYR A 111 -15.69 -2.60 -11.84
C TYR A 111 -14.36 -2.81 -12.56
N ARG A 112 -13.90 -1.77 -13.22
CA ARG A 112 -12.64 -1.78 -13.98
C ARG A 112 -11.81 -0.59 -13.57
N ALA A 113 -10.58 -0.85 -13.14
CA ALA A 113 -9.57 0.17 -12.88
C ALA A 113 -8.48 0.08 -13.94
N THR A 114 -8.11 1.20 -14.53
CA THR A 114 -7.06 1.28 -15.54
C THR A 114 -6.06 2.37 -15.19
N GLY A 115 -4.85 2.23 -15.68
CA GLY A 115 -3.78 3.21 -15.51
C GLY A 115 -2.59 2.88 -16.40
N ILE A 116 -1.64 3.79 -16.46
CA ILE A 116 -0.38 3.62 -17.18
C ILE A 116 0.77 3.68 -16.18
N ALA A 117 1.52 2.59 -16.08
CA ALA A 117 2.74 2.54 -15.29
C ALA A 117 3.86 3.29 -16.01
N ILE A 118 4.55 4.18 -15.31
CA ILE A 118 5.68 4.95 -15.83
C ILE A 118 6.89 4.82 -14.93
N LYS A 119 8.07 4.99 -15.54
CA LYS A 119 9.35 5.06 -14.85
C LYS A 119 10.08 6.33 -15.26
N PHE A 120 10.56 7.08 -14.29
CA PHE A 120 11.37 8.27 -14.56
C PHE A 120 12.75 7.88 -15.07
N LYS A 121 13.30 8.73 -15.96
CA LYS A 121 14.69 8.61 -16.46
C LYS A 121 15.67 9.31 -15.53
#